data_482aa34b5f59d2af13ee8425a33286a2
#
_entry.id   482aa34b5f59d2af13ee8425a33286a2
#
_cell.length_a   1.000
_cell.length_b   1.000
_cell.length_c   1.000
_cell.angle_alpha   90.00
_cell.angle_beta   90.00
_cell.angle_gamma   90.00
#
_symmetry.space_group_name_H-M   'P 1'
#
loop_
_entity.id
_entity.type
_entity.pdbx_description
1 polymer ?
#
loop_
_entity_poly.entity_id
_entity_poly.type
_entity_poly.pdbx_seq_one_letter_code
_entity_poly.pdbx_strand_id
1 'polypeptide(L)'
;WSRSKGFLSPMFLIAMGYLLGRLGFFGLGYIVFRLTSDIERLPFPLAPIVAEGATALSESTEHDTEGGQRRRSWRWNVFSVGACLGIVFGCVYVLVPVASGLFLSKPIMILPIPFLDFTSNVERFLPASLISISFDAALFLTGMVLPFKLVSGTFTAVVLTSVIGGPILLRLGAFAHWTPGNGLLVNQMLLSFDFWMSVHVGLAGTVLLVGLWSMGKAFAKHAKAS
;
A
#
# COMPACT_ATOMS: atom_id res chain seq x y z
N TRP A 1 -24.42 27.09 24.77
CA TRP A 1 -22.99 27.37 24.99
C TRP A 1 -22.19 26.16 25.54
N SER A 2 -22.81 25.21 26.22
CA SER A 2 -22.12 24.01 26.73
C SER A 2 -21.91 22.93 25.66
N ARG A 3 -22.64 22.92 24.57
CA ARG A 3 -22.53 21.93 23.47
C ARG A 3 -21.28 22.12 22.60
N SER A 4 -20.72 23.33 22.52
CA SER A 4 -19.54 23.61 21.71
C SER A 4 -18.23 23.13 22.36
N LYS A 5 -18.18 23.07 23.69
CA LYS A 5 -17.00 22.59 24.41
C LYS A 5 -16.75 21.08 24.26
N GLY A 6 -17.82 20.28 24.06
CA GLY A 6 -17.69 18.85 23.81
C GLY A 6 -17.10 18.48 22.43
N PHE A 7 -17.17 19.40 21.46
CA PHE A 7 -16.65 19.15 20.11
C PHE A 7 -15.18 19.55 19.94
N LEU A 8 -14.71 20.52 20.72
CA LEU A 8 -13.33 21.03 20.67
C LEU A 8 -12.31 19.98 21.13
N SER A 9 -12.63 19.20 22.16
CA SER A 9 -11.74 18.17 22.69
C SER A 9 -11.41 17.06 21.67
N PRO A 10 -12.38 16.40 21.01
CA PRO A 10 -12.06 15.40 19.99
C PRO A 10 -11.39 16.01 18.75
N MET A 11 -11.76 17.22 18.32
CA MET A 11 -11.05 17.89 17.22
C MET A 11 -9.58 18.17 17.56
N PHE A 12 -9.31 18.64 18.78
CA PHE A 12 -7.93 18.87 19.24
C PHE A 12 -7.13 17.58 19.29
N LEU A 13 -7.71 16.48 19.79
CA LEU A 13 -7.05 15.17 19.83
C LEU A 13 -6.75 14.65 18.44
N ILE A 14 -7.68 14.79 17.48
CA ILE A 14 -7.47 14.38 16.08
C ILE A 14 -6.36 15.22 15.44
N ALA A 15 -6.41 16.55 15.60
CA ALA A 15 -5.39 17.45 15.05
C ALA A 15 -4.02 17.19 15.66
N MET A 16 -3.93 17.00 16.98
CA MET A 16 -2.69 16.69 17.67
C MET A 16 -2.15 15.31 17.25
N GLY A 17 -3.02 14.29 17.18
CA GLY A 17 -2.67 12.97 16.68
C GLY A 17 -2.13 12.99 15.25
N TYR A 18 -2.76 13.77 14.38
CA TYR A 18 -2.29 13.97 13.01
C TYR A 18 -0.92 14.66 12.95
N LEU A 19 -0.72 15.73 13.71
CA LEU A 19 0.56 16.44 13.78
C LEU A 19 1.68 15.56 14.34
N LEU A 20 1.43 14.88 15.45
CA LEU A 20 2.41 13.95 16.05
C LEU A 20 2.72 12.78 15.10
N GLY A 21 1.72 12.25 14.42
CA GLY A 21 1.91 11.22 13.39
C GLY A 21 2.78 11.71 12.23
N ARG A 22 2.57 12.93 11.75
CA ARG A 22 3.40 13.53 10.70
C ARG A 22 4.84 13.80 11.15
N LEU A 23 5.02 14.34 12.34
CA LEU A 23 6.36 14.58 12.93
C LEU A 23 7.10 13.24 13.13
N GLY A 24 6.41 12.22 13.65
CA GLY A 24 6.97 10.87 13.80
C GLY A 24 7.34 10.24 12.46
N PHE A 25 6.48 10.36 11.45
CA PHE A 25 6.73 9.87 10.11
C PHE A 25 7.95 10.56 9.46
N PHE A 26 8.06 11.88 9.59
CA PHE A 26 9.21 12.63 9.08
C PHE A 26 10.50 12.28 9.81
N GLY A 27 10.47 12.27 11.14
CA GLY A 27 11.67 12.00 11.95
C GLY A 27 12.17 10.57 11.77
N LEU A 28 11.31 9.57 11.99
CA LEU A 28 11.65 8.16 11.83
C LEU A 28 11.92 7.82 10.37
N GLY A 29 11.13 8.35 9.43
CA GLY A 29 11.34 8.14 8.00
C GLY A 29 12.68 8.64 7.52
N TYR A 30 13.12 9.81 7.99
CA TYR A 30 14.44 10.34 7.65
C TYR A 30 15.58 9.50 8.23
N ILE A 31 15.46 9.06 9.48
CA ILE A 31 16.45 8.18 10.12
C ILE A 31 16.54 6.84 9.40
N VAL A 32 15.40 6.21 9.11
CA VAL A 32 15.34 4.95 8.38
C VAL A 32 15.90 5.11 6.97
N PHE A 33 15.55 6.20 6.28
CA PHE A 33 16.09 6.49 4.95
C PHE A 33 17.62 6.62 4.97
N ARG A 34 18.18 7.35 5.91
CA ARG A 34 19.66 7.46 6.03
C ARG A 34 20.31 6.13 6.36
N LEU A 35 19.69 5.33 7.22
CA LEU A 35 20.20 4.00 7.56
C LEU A 35 20.24 3.09 6.32
N THR A 36 19.14 3.03 5.60
CA THR A 36 19.00 2.15 4.42
C THR A 36 19.78 2.65 3.20
N SER A 37 19.88 3.96 3.00
CA SER A 37 20.59 4.56 1.86
C SER A 37 22.10 4.63 2.09
N ASP A 38 22.53 5.17 3.24
CA ASP A 38 23.93 5.50 3.47
C ASP A 38 24.72 4.32 4.04
N ILE A 39 24.08 3.49 4.89
CA ILE A 39 24.73 2.38 5.59
C ILE A 39 24.52 1.04 4.87
N GLU A 40 23.26 0.68 4.60
CA GLU A 40 22.93 -0.64 4.02
C GLU A 40 22.93 -0.62 2.49
N ARG A 41 22.86 0.56 1.86
CA ARG A 41 22.83 0.77 0.40
C ARG A 41 21.80 -0.12 -0.30
N LEU A 42 20.60 -0.19 0.29
CA LEU A 42 19.51 -0.97 -0.28
C LEU A 42 19.01 -0.37 -1.60
N PRO A 43 18.72 -1.18 -2.61
CA PRO A 43 18.13 -0.71 -3.84
C PRO A 43 16.69 -0.26 -3.60
N PHE A 44 16.34 0.95 -4.05
CA PHE A 44 14.98 1.48 -4.04
C PHE A 44 14.37 1.34 -5.44
N PRO A 45 13.68 0.25 -5.76
CA PRO A 45 13.26 -0.06 -7.13
C PRO A 45 12.24 0.93 -7.70
N LEU A 46 11.47 1.60 -6.86
CA LEU A 46 10.47 2.59 -7.29
C LEU A 46 11.03 4.01 -7.43
N ALA A 47 12.16 4.33 -6.80
CA ALA A 47 12.74 5.67 -6.84
C ALA A 47 13.12 6.15 -8.25
N PRO A 48 13.75 5.33 -9.12
CA PRO A 48 14.06 5.73 -10.50
C PRO A 48 12.81 6.10 -11.29
N ILE A 49 11.68 5.40 -11.09
CA ILE A 49 10.45 5.63 -11.84
C ILE A 49 9.83 6.97 -11.45
N VAL A 50 9.79 7.28 -10.14
CA VAL A 50 9.30 8.57 -9.66
C VAL A 50 10.18 9.71 -10.18
N ALA A 51 11.51 9.53 -10.19
CA ALA A 51 12.45 10.49 -10.73
C ALA A 51 12.27 10.70 -12.25
N GLU A 52 12.12 9.63 -13.02
CA GLU A 52 11.87 9.70 -14.48
C GLU A 52 10.53 10.39 -14.77
N GLY A 53 9.49 10.12 -13.98
CA GLY A 53 8.19 10.80 -14.09
C GLY A 53 8.30 12.30 -13.82
N ALA A 54 9.02 12.70 -12.77
CA ALA A 54 9.26 14.10 -12.44
C ALA A 54 10.07 14.81 -13.54
N THR A 55 11.09 14.15 -14.08
CA THR A 55 11.91 14.67 -15.19
C THR A 55 11.07 14.83 -16.46
N ALA A 56 10.20 13.88 -16.78
CA ALA A 56 9.30 13.97 -17.93
C ALA A 56 8.36 15.17 -17.84
N LEU A 57 7.87 15.48 -16.64
CA LEU A 57 7.04 16.66 -16.38
C LEU A 57 7.81 17.97 -16.48
N SER A 58 9.03 18.04 -15.95
CA SER A 58 9.87 19.25 -16.04
C SER A 58 10.26 19.55 -17.48
N GLU A 59 10.66 18.55 -18.27
CA GLU A 59 10.99 18.71 -19.69
C GLU A 59 9.78 19.22 -20.53
N SER A 60 8.55 18.93 -20.11
CA SER A 60 7.36 19.45 -20.79
C SER A 60 7.17 20.96 -20.57
N THR A 61 7.61 21.47 -19.43
CA THR A 61 7.41 22.87 -19.02
C THR A 61 8.48 23.79 -19.59
N GLU A 62 9.73 23.34 -19.72
CA GLU A 62 10.84 24.14 -20.28
C GLU A 62 10.69 24.42 -21.80
N HIS A 63 9.97 23.58 -22.53
CA HIS A 63 9.83 23.72 -23.98
C HIS A 63 8.81 24.79 -24.43
N ASP A 64 8.05 25.38 -23.53
CA ASP A 64 7.11 26.45 -23.87
C ASP A 64 7.76 27.86 -23.94
N THR A 65 9.05 27.99 -23.55
CA THR A 65 9.69 29.28 -23.38
C THR A 65 10.60 29.72 -24.56
N GLU A 66 10.99 28.78 -25.43
CA GLU A 66 11.84 29.11 -26.60
C GLU A 66 11.21 28.66 -27.91
N GLY A 67 10.88 29.59 -28.79
CA GLY A 67 10.25 29.43 -30.09
C GLY A 67 11.03 28.59 -31.12
N GLY A 68 11.42 27.39 -30.74
CA GLY A 68 12.14 26.42 -31.53
C GLY A 68 11.41 25.08 -31.64
N GLN A 69 11.36 24.56 -32.82
CA GLN A 69 10.78 23.31 -33.28
C GLN A 69 10.56 22.26 -32.19
N ARG A 70 9.32 21.99 -31.88
CA ARG A 70 8.76 21.06 -30.88
C ARG A 70 9.28 19.62 -31.05
N ARG A 71 10.51 19.34 -30.66
CA ARG A 71 10.96 17.96 -30.42
C ARG A 71 10.39 17.53 -29.08
N ARG A 72 9.18 16.99 -29.13
CA ARG A 72 8.55 16.35 -27.99
C ARG A 72 9.52 15.31 -27.42
N SER A 73 9.98 15.49 -26.18
CA SER A 73 10.89 14.55 -25.53
C SER A 73 10.28 13.13 -25.57
N TRP A 74 11.08 12.13 -25.85
CA TRP A 74 10.66 10.73 -25.83
C TRP A 74 10.01 10.38 -24.47
N ARG A 75 10.54 10.87 -23.38
CA ARG A 75 10.02 10.69 -22.04
C ARG A 75 8.60 11.22 -21.90
N TRP A 76 8.34 12.42 -22.41
CA TRP A 76 7.00 13.00 -22.41
C TRP A 76 6.00 12.19 -23.24
N ASN A 77 6.42 11.65 -24.37
CA ASN A 77 5.55 10.81 -25.19
C ASN A 77 5.17 9.52 -24.44
N VAL A 78 6.12 8.84 -23.82
CA VAL A 78 5.86 7.64 -23.02
C VAL A 78 4.97 7.95 -21.82
N PHE A 79 5.26 9.04 -21.11
CA PHE A 79 4.43 9.50 -20.00
C PHE A 79 2.98 9.80 -20.43
N SER A 80 2.80 10.54 -21.52
CA SER A 80 1.46 10.90 -22.00
C SER A 80 0.65 9.69 -22.47
N VAL A 81 1.29 8.72 -23.12
CA VAL A 81 0.62 7.44 -23.47
C VAL A 81 0.19 6.69 -22.22
N GLY A 82 1.06 6.58 -21.23
CA GLY A 82 0.72 5.96 -19.96
C GLY A 82 -0.42 6.69 -19.23
N ALA A 83 -0.39 8.02 -19.22
CA ALA A 83 -1.44 8.83 -18.62
C ALA A 83 -2.80 8.63 -19.36
N CYS A 84 -2.80 8.61 -20.69
CA CYS A 84 -4.01 8.34 -21.46
C CYS A 84 -4.59 6.95 -21.16
N LEU A 85 -3.74 5.92 -21.13
CA LEU A 85 -4.16 4.56 -20.76
C LEU A 85 -4.72 4.50 -19.35
N GLY A 86 -4.10 5.19 -18.40
CA GLY A 86 -4.57 5.30 -17.01
C GLY A 86 -5.94 5.99 -16.93
N ILE A 87 -6.14 7.08 -17.68
CA ILE A 87 -7.43 7.79 -17.73
C ILE A 87 -8.51 6.88 -18.34
N VAL A 88 -8.25 6.20 -19.44
CA VAL A 88 -9.20 5.29 -20.08
C VAL A 88 -9.58 4.16 -19.11
N PHE A 89 -8.59 3.56 -18.45
CA PHE A 89 -8.84 2.54 -17.44
C PHE A 89 -9.66 3.10 -16.27
N GLY A 90 -9.32 4.27 -15.74
CA GLY A 90 -10.05 4.94 -14.66
C GLY A 90 -11.49 5.28 -15.03
N CYS A 91 -11.73 5.69 -16.29
CA CYS A 91 -13.09 5.92 -16.81
C CYS A 91 -13.91 4.62 -16.81
N VAL A 92 -13.35 3.53 -17.28
CA VAL A 92 -14.05 2.23 -17.31
C VAL A 92 -14.26 1.68 -15.90
N TYR A 93 -13.22 1.76 -15.05
CA TYR A 93 -13.21 1.15 -13.73
C TYR A 93 -14.01 1.94 -12.68
N VAL A 94 -13.93 3.27 -12.70
CA VAL A 94 -14.53 4.12 -11.67
C VAL A 94 -15.68 4.96 -12.21
N LEU A 95 -15.48 5.67 -13.35
CA LEU A 95 -16.46 6.63 -13.83
C LEU A 95 -17.75 5.94 -14.30
N VAL A 96 -17.66 4.81 -15.01
CA VAL A 96 -18.85 4.08 -15.49
C VAL A 96 -19.73 3.59 -14.33
N PRO A 97 -19.20 2.89 -13.28
CA PRO A 97 -20.02 2.50 -12.13
C PRO A 97 -20.61 3.69 -11.37
N VAL A 98 -19.83 4.74 -11.13
CA VAL A 98 -20.30 5.93 -10.41
C VAL A 98 -21.37 6.66 -11.22
N ALA A 99 -21.14 6.94 -12.50
CA ALA A 99 -22.11 7.63 -13.35
C ALA A 99 -23.39 6.81 -13.55
N SER A 100 -23.27 5.51 -13.80
CA SER A 100 -24.45 4.64 -13.94
C SER A 100 -25.24 4.53 -12.64
N GLY A 101 -24.58 4.53 -11.47
CA GLY A 101 -25.26 4.50 -10.18
C GLY A 101 -26.06 5.76 -9.86
N LEU A 102 -25.78 6.91 -10.52
CA LEU A 102 -26.59 8.13 -10.40
C LEU A 102 -27.90 8.03 -11.17
N PHE A 103 -27.95 7.27 -12.26
CA PHE A 103 -29.11 7.18 -13.16
C PHE A 103 -29.86 5.85 -13.08
N LEU A 104 -29.18 4.78 -12.66
CA LEU A 104 -29.75 3.44 -12.55
C LEU A 104 -29.83 3.00 -11.10
N SER A 105 -30.85 2.20 -10.77
CA SER A 105 -31.00 1.58 -9.44
C SER A 105 -29.87 0.59 -9.10
N LYS A 106 -29.18 0.06 -10.11
CA LYS A 106 -28.00 -0.79 -9.95
C LYS A 106 -26.88 -0.24 -10.84
N PRO A 107 -25.69 0.06 -10.27
CA PRO A 107 -24.55 0.51 -11.06
C PRO A 107 -24.09 -0.58 -12.03
N ILE A 108 -23.70 -0.18 -13.24
CA ILE A 108 -23.12 -1.09 -14.23
C ILE A 108 -21.65 -1.26 -13.86
N MET A 109 -21.27 -2.45 -13.41
CA MET A 109 -19.89 -2.81 -13.08
C MET A 109 -19.32 -3.68 -14.20
N ILE A 110 -18.43 -3.12 -15.02
CA ILE A 110 -17.71 -3.86 -16.06
C ILE A 110 -16.62 -4.72 -15.39
N LEU A 111 -15.93 -4.11 -14.43
CA LEU A 111 -14.97 -4.79 -13.57
C LEU A 111 -15.46 -4.70 -12.11
N PRO A 112 -15.41 -5.78 -11.35
CA PRO A 112 -15.88 -5.76 -9.97
C PRO A 112 -15.01 -4.89 -9.09
N ILE A 113 -15.66 -3.99 -8.36
CA ILE A 113 -15.04 -3.06 -7.43
C ILE A 113 -15.43 -3.46 -5.99
N PRO A 114 -14.48 -3.56 -5.08
CA PRO A 114 -13.03 -3.37 -5.23
C PRO A 114 -12.29 -4.62 -5.71
N PHE A 115 -12.89 -5.80 -5.65
CA PHE A 115 -12.31 -7.09 -6.03
C PHE A 115 -13.41 -8.14 -6.25
N LEU A 116 -13.05 -9.23 -6.91
CA LEU A 116 -13.84 -10.48 -6.96
C LEU A 116 -13.53 -11.29 -5.70
N ASP A 117 -14.55 -11.54 -4.90
CA ASP A 117 -14.46 -12.33 -3.69
C ASP A 117 -14.77 -13.82 -3.98
N PHE A 118 -13.78 -14.67 -3.78
CA PHE A 118 -13.93 -16.13 -3.87
C PHE A 118 -13.92 -16.80 -2.49
N THR A 119 -13.80 -16.04 -1.41
CA THR A 119 -13.67 -16.56 -0.04
C THR A 119 -14.82 -17.49 0.31
N SER A 120 -16.06 -17.08 0.08
CA SER A 120 -17.25 -17.89 0.37
C SER A 120 -17.34 -19.16 -0.49
N ASN A 121 -16.83 -19.13 -1.73
CA ASN A 121 -16.87 -20.29 -2.63
C ASN A 121 -15.88 -21.39 -2.21
N VAL A 122 -14.76 -20.98 -1.63
CA VAL A 122 -13.66 -21.88 -1.25
C VAL A 122 -13.76 -22.32 0.22
N GLU A 123 -14.55 -21.61 1.02
CA GLU A 123 -14.71 -21.81 2.47
C GLU A 123 -15.01 -23.27 2.85
N ARG A 124 -15.76 -24.00 2.03
CA ARG A 124 -16.10 -25.40 2.27
C ARG A 124 -14.86 -26.32 2.30
N PHE A 125 -13.83 -25.99 1.52
CA PHE A 125 -12.60 -26.78 1.42
C PHE A 125 -11.46 -26.18 2.24
N LEU A 126 -11.38 -24.85 2.29
CA LEU A 126 -10.35 -24.09 2.97
C LEU A 126 -11.00 -23.02 3.88
N PRO A 127 -11.52 -23.41 5.05
CA PRO A 127 -12.16 -22.48 5.97
C PRO A 127 -11.16 -21.43 6.46
N ALA A 128 -11.62 -20.20 6.66
CA ALA A 128 -10.79 -19.05 7.04
C ALA A 128 -9.68 -18.66 6.04
N SER A 129 -9.69 -19.19 4.82
CA SER A 129 -8.81 -18.73 3.75
C SER A 129 -9.35 -17.42 3.17
N LEU A 130 -8.44 -16.53 2.72
CA LEU A 130 -8.78 -15.27 2.08
C LEU A 130 -8.34 -15.35 0.61
N ILE A 131 -9.31 -15.45 -0.29
CA ILE A 131 -9.03 -15.55 -1.73
C ILE A 131 -9.85 -14.51 -2.48
N SER A 132 -9.16 -13.59 -3.15
CA SER A 132 -9.79 -12.56 -3.99
C SER A 132 -8.86 -12.16 -5.13
N ILE A 133 -9.45 -11.61 -6.20
CA ILE A 133 -8.71 -11.03 -7.31
C ILE A 133 -9.11 -9.56 -7.45
N SER A 134 -8.14 -8.67 -7.32
CA SER A 134 -8.30 -7.24 -7.56
C SER A 134 -7.87 -6.87 -8.97
N PHE A 135 -8.63 -5.98 -9.61
CA PHE A 135 -8.35 -5.45 -10.95
C PHE A 135 -7.74 -4.04 -10.88
N ASP A 136 -6.98 -3.74 -9.85
CA ASP A 136 -6.30 -2.45 -9.72
C ASP A 136 -5.07 -2.37 -10.63
N ALA A 137 -5.16 -1.53 -11.67
CA ALA A 137 -4.07 -1.32 -12.62
C ALA A 137 -2.81 -0.75 -11.96
N ALA A 138 -2.92 0.06 -10.91
CA ALA A 138 -1.78 0.62 -10.23
C ALA A 138 -0.98 -0.47 -9.50
N LEU A 139 -1.66 -1.40 -8.84
CA LEU A 139 -1.01 -2.56 -8.20
C LEU A 139 -0.35 -3.46 -9.23
N PHE A 140 -1.03 -3.71 -10.37
CA PHE A 140 -0.48 -4.53 -11.44
C PHE A 140 0.80 -3.92 -12.04
N LEU A 141 0.77 -2.63 -12.37
CA LEU A 141 1.93 -1.92 -12.91
C LEU A 141 3.08 -1.85 -11.90
N THR A 142 2.78 -1.63 -10.62
CA THR A 142 3.78 -1.66 -9.54
C THR A 142 4.45 -3.03 -9.46
N GLY A 143 3.68 -4.10 -9.57
CA GLY A 143 4.20 -5.47 -9.58
C GLY A 143 5.14 -5.76 -10.75
N MET A 144 4.90 -5.17 -11.93
CA MET A 144 5.78 -5.31 -13.10
C MET A 144 7.15 -4.63 -12.93
N VAL A 145 7.22 -3.60 -12.11
CA VAL A 145 8.44 -2.83 -11.85
C VAL A 145 9.32 -3.49 -10.79
N LEU A 146 8.70 -4.17 -9.84
CA LEU A 146 9.44 -4.81 -8.75
C LEU A 146 10.28 -6.00 -9.24
N PRO A 147 11.48 -6.24 -8.65
CA PRO A 147 12.28 -7.40 -8.98
C PRO A 147 11.51 -8.72 -8.78
N PHE A 148 11.60 -9.63 -9.74
CA PHE A 148 10.87 -10.90 -9.72
C PHE A 148 11.03 -11.69 -8.42
N LYS A 149 12.25 -11.69 -7.83
CA LYS A 149 12.54 -12.36 -6.56
C LYS A 149 11.67 -11.81 -5.40
N LEU A 150 11.44 -10.51 -5.40
CA LEU A 150 10.61 -9.83 -4.39
C LEU A 150 9.13 -10.19 -4.58
N VAL A 151 8.65 -10.10 -5.82
CA VAL A 151 7.24 -10.42 -6.16
C VAL A 151 6.94 -11.90 -5.88
N SER A 152 7.82 -12.81 -6.30
CA SER A 152 7.64 -14.24 -6.04
C SER A 152 7.69 -14.58 -4.54
N GLY A 153 8.58 -13.94 -3.78
CA GLY A 153 8.65 -14.09 -2.33
C GLY A 153 7.37 -13.60 -1.64
N THR A 154 6.87 -12.43 -2.01
CA THR A 154 5.62 -11.87 -1.48
C THR A 154 4.42 -12.76 -1.84
N PHE A 155 4.33 -13.21 -3.09
CA PHE A 155 3.27 -14.12 -3.53
C PHE A 155 3.27 -15.42 -2.72
N THR A 156 4.44 -16.04 -2.57
CA THR A 156 4.58 -17.28 -1.77
C THR A 156 4.19 -17.04 -0.32
N ALA A 157 4.61 -15.92 0.28
CA ALA A 157 4.24 -15.58 1.65
C ALA A 157 2.71 -15.40 1.81
N VAL A 158 2.06 -14.70 0.87
CA VAL A 158 0.59 -14.53 0.88
C VAL A 158 -0.13 -15.86 0.74
N VAL A 159 0.30 -16.74 -0.17
CA VAL A 159 -0.29 -18.08 -0.31
C VAL A 159 -0.14 -18.88 0.98
N LEU A 160 1.05 -18.88 1.58
CA LEU A 160 1.30 -19.60 2.82
C LEU A 160 0.50 -19.06 4.00
N THR A 161 0.36 -17.76 4.13
CA THR A 161 -0.33 -17.12 5.27
C THR A 161 -1.84 -17.08 5.09
N SER A 162 -2.34 -16.68 3.93
CA SER A 162 -3.76 -16.41 3.72
C SER A 162 -4.53 -17.61 3.20
N VAL A 163 -3.91 -18.48 2.41
CA VAL A 163 -4.59 -19.66 1.85
C VAL A 163 -4.37 -20.90 2.71
N ILE A 164 -3.12 -21.21 3.03
CA ILE A 164 -2.75 -22.42 3.79
C ILE A 164 -2.81 -22.14 5.30
N GLY A 165 -2.31 -21.00 5.74
CA GLY A 165 -2.24 -20.62 7.15
C GLY A 165 -3.61 -20.41 7.78
N GLY A 166 -4.58 -19.85 7.03
CA GLY A 166 -5.93 -19.64 7.52
C GLY A 166 -6.58 -20.91 8.10
N PRO A 167 -6.73 -21.99 7.32
CA PRO A 167 -7.30 -23.24 7.82
C PRO A 167 -6.50 -23.88 8.95
N ILE A 168 -5.18 -23.79 8.92
CA ILE A 168 -4.31 -24.35 9.98
C ILE A 168 -4.53 -23.60 11.29
N LEU A 169 -4.48 -22.26 11.28
CA LEU A 169 -4.66 -21.44 12.46
C LEU A 169 -6.07 -21.55 13.03
N LEU A 170 -7.08 -21.72 12.17
CA LEU A 170 -8.44 -21.99 12.62
C LEU A 170 -8.53 -23.33 13.39
N ARG A 171 -7.89 -24.39 12.89
CA ARG A 171 -7.84 -25.68 13.58
C ARG A 171 -7.08 -25.61 14.90
N LEU A 172 -6.10 -24.73 15.01
CA LEU A 172 -5.35 -24.49 16.25
C LEU A 172 -6.12 -23.59 17.24
N GLY A 173 -7.31 -23.09 16.86
CA GLY A 173 -8.13 -22.23 17.72
C GLY A 173 -7.64 -20.79 17.81
N ALA A 174 -6.77 -20.34 16.89
CA ALA A 174 -6.25 -18.98 16.88
C ALA A 174 -7.31 -17.94 16.47
N PHE A 175 -8.36 -18.34 15.78
CA PHE A 175 -9.43 -17.47 15.29
C PHE A 175 -10.73 -17.72 16.08
N ALA A 176 -10.87 -17.00 17.19
CA ALA A 176 -11.99 -17.19 18.11
C ALA A 176 -13.32 -16.62 17.58
N HIS A 177 -13.27 -15.57 16.78
CA HIS A 177 -14.46 -14.85 16.29
C HIS A 177 -14.80 -15.19 14.83
N TRP A 178 -14.07 -16.11 14.21
CA TRP A 178 -14.37 -16.50 12.85
C TRP A 178 -15.70 -17.28 12.75
N THR A 179 -16.54 -16.89 11.79
CA THR A 179 -17.81 -17.55 11.50
C THR A 179 -17.94 -17.80 9.99
N PRO A 180 -18.51 -18.96 9.58
CA PRO A 180 -18.71 -19.25 8.16
C PRO A 180 -19.72 -18.31 7.51
N GLY A 181 -19.59 -18.12 6.18
CA GLY A 181 -20.51 -17.31 5.37
C GLY A 181 -20.17 -15.83 5.29
N ASN A 182 -19.09 -15.39 5.90
CA ASN A 182 -18.63 -14.00 5.80
C ASN A 182 -17.88 -13.76 4.49
N GLY A 183 -18.04 -12.55 3.92
CA GLY A 183 -17.22 -12.10 2.79
C GLY A 183 -15.77 -11.77 3.20
N LEU A 184 -14.91 -11.60 2.21
CA LEU A 184 -13.48 -11.36 2.38
C LEU A 184 -13.15 -10.27 3.41
N LEU A 185 -13.79 -9.09 3.30
CA LEU A 185 -13.46 -7.95 4.17
C LEU A 185 -13.76 -8.24 5.64
N VAL A 186 -14.90 -8.86 5.92
CA VAL A 186 -15.29 -9.21 7.29
C VAL A 186 -14.35 -10.27 7.84
N ASN A 187 -14.07 -11.33 7.07
CA ASN A 187 -13.12 -12.36 7.45
C ASN A 187 -11.72 -11.78 7.69
N GLN A 188 -11.21 -10.95 6.78
CA GLN A 188 -9.90 -10.31 6.93
C GLN A 188 -9.83 -9.49 8.22
N MET A 189 -10.91 -8.76 8.54
CA MET A 189 -10.97 -7.96 9.76
C MET A 189 -10.95 -8.84 11.01
N LEU A 190 -11.76 -9.89 11.07
CA LEU A 190 -11.81 -10.82 12.21
C LEU A 190 -10.47 -11.53 12.41
N LEU A 191 -9.90 -12.11 11.35
CA LEU A 191 -8.61 -12.80 11.41
C LEU A 191 -7.46 -11.85 11.78
N SER A 192 -7.56 -10.58 11.34
CA SER A 192 -6.59 -9.56 11.70
C SER A 192 -6.65 -9.25 13.19
N PHE A 193 -7.82 -9.05 13.77
CA PHE A 193 -7.96 -8.79 15.21
C PHE A 193 -7.56 -9.99 16.08
N ASP A 194 -7.96 -11.19 15.69
CA ASP A 194 -7.71 -12.38 16.50
C ASP A 194 -6.22 -12.79 16.54
N PHE A 195 -5.49 -12.60 15.44
CA PHE A 195 -4.13 -13.12 15.33
C PHE A 195 -3.14 -12.16 14.65
N TRP A 196 -3.44 -11.70 13.42
CA TRP A 196 -2.44 -11.02 12.59
C TRP A 196 -1.98 -9.68 13.14
N MET A 197 -2.86 -8.95 13.87
CA MET A 197 -2.50 -7.67 14.49
C MET A 197 -1.39 -7.86 15.54
N SER A 198 -1.47 -8.92 16.36
CA SER A 198 -0.43 -9.25 17.33
C SER A 198 0.89 -9.61 16.65
N VAL A 199 0.84 -10.36 15.54
CA VAL A 199 2.01 -10.70 14.74
C VAL A 199 2.63 -9.46 14.12
N HIS A 200 1.83 -8.56 13.54
CA HIS A 200 2.32 -7.31 12.95
C HIS A 200 2.97 -6.38 13.99
N VAL A 201 2.37 -6.26 15.17
CA VAL A 201 2.95 -5.48 16.28
C VAL A 201 4.28 -6.10 16.73
N GLY A 202 4.34 -7.43 16.89
CA GLY A 202 5.57 -8.12 17.24
C GLY A 202 6.67 -7.95 16.20
N LEU A 203 6.32 -8.05 14.91
CA LEU A 203 7.25 -7.85 13.81
C LEU A 203 7.78 -6.40 13.78
N ALA A 204 6.88 -5.42 13.89
CA ALA A 204 7.26 -4.00 13.96
C ALA A 204 8.18 -3.71 15.15
N GLY A 205 7.88 -4.29 16.32
CA GLY A 205 8.74 -4.20 17.52
C GLY A 205 10.12 -4.82 17.28
N THR A 206 10.19 -5.97 16.63
CA THR A 206 11.46 -6.63 16.29
C THR A 206 12.29 -5.79 15.33
N VAL A 207 11.68 -5.25 14.28
CA VAL A 207 12.35 -4.36 13.31
C VAL A 207 12.88 -3.11 14.01
N LEU A 208 12.09 -2.51 14.92
CA LEU A 208 12.52 -1.36 15.71
C LEU A 208 13.73 -1.70 16.58
N LEU A 209 13.71 -2.82 17.30
CA LEU A 209 14.82 -3.24 18.16
C LEU A 209 16.10 -3.50 17.37
N VAL A 210 16.00 -4.18 16.22
CA VAL A 210 17.14 -4.44 15.31
C VAL A 210 17.68 -3.12 14.74
N GLY A 211 16.79 -2.20 14.34
CA GLY A 211 17.17 -0.88 13.86
C GLY A 211 17.92 -0.06 14.94
N LEU A 212 17.40 -0.02 16.15
CA LEU A 212 18.06 0.66 17.28
C LEU A 212 19.41 0.04 17.63
N TRP A 213 19.50 -1.29 17.59
CA TRP A 213 20.77 -2.00 17.79
C TRP A 213 21.80 -1.66 16.71
N SER A 214 21.40 -1.67 15.43
CA SER A 214 22.24 -1.27 14.30
C SER A 214 22.74 0.16 14.43
N MET A 215 21.84 1.09 14.79
CA MET A 215 22.20 2.49 15.04
C MET A 215 23.19 2.63 16.20
N GLY A 216 22.94 1.94 17.32
CA GLY A 216 23.86 1.94 18.46
C GLY A 216 25.27 1.47 18.09
N LYS A 217 25.38 0.40 17.29
CA LYS A 217 26.67 -0.07 16.73
C LYS A 217 27.33 0.97 15.82
N ALA A 218 26.58 1.62 14.96
CA ALA A 218 27.10 2.64 14.06
C ALA A 218 27.65 3.84 14.85
N PHE A 219 26.92 4.34 15.83
CA PHE A 219 27.39 5.42 16.72
C PHE A 219 28.62 5.03 17.53
N ALA A 220 28.66 3.81 18.08
CA ALA A 220 29.81 3.32 18.83
C ALA A 220 31.07 3.19 17.95
N LYS A 221 30.90 2.84 16.66
CA LYS A 221 32.00 2.78 15.70
C LYS A 221 32.53 4.17 15.34
N HIS A 222 31.64 5.16 15.15
CA HIS A 222 32.04 6.54 14.88
C HIS A 222 32.73 7.18 16.09
N ALA A 223 32.25 6.95 17.30
CA ALA A 223 32.85 7.46 18.53
C ALA A 223 34.25 6.90 18.79
N LYS A 224 34.59 5.70 18.29
CA LYS A 224 35.93 5.10 18.37
C LYS A 224 36.89 5.57 17.29
N ALA A 225 36.37 6.15 16.20
CA ALA A 225 37.16 6.63 15.07
C ALA A 225 37.51 8.14 15.15
N SER A 226 36.87 8.85 16.06
CA SER A 226 37.14 10.26 16.43
C SER A 226 38.05 10.33 17.64
#